data_7c67d35274324496f6e2bf8c941e4d8d
#
_entry.id   7c67d35274324496f6e2bf8c941e4d8d
#
_cell.length_a   1.000
_cell.length_b   1.000
_cell.length_c   1.000
_cell.angle_alpha   90.00
_cell.angle_beta   90.00
_cell.angle_gamma   90.00
#
_symmetry.space_group_name_H-M   'P 1'
#
loop_
_entity.id
_entity.type
_entity.pdbx_description
1 polymer ?
#
loop_
_entity_poly.entity_id
_entity_poly.type
_entity_poly.pdbx_seq_one_letter_code
_entity_poly.pdbx_strand_id
1 'polypeptide(L)'
;AAAALKQVPSCEFFPMEATLTNVLGTNNVLLSAIEHEVKNVVVLSTDKAAYPINAMGISKALMEKVAIAKGRELGPNAKTTICCTRYGNVMASRGSVIPLWVEQMEQGKPITITDPNMTRFMMTLDDAVDLVIYAFTHGENGDLFVQKAPAATLDVLAEALKQTYAKVNPKYGETEVKVIGTRHGEKLYETLVTREEMAKAIDMG
;
A
#
# COMPACT_ATOMS: atom_id res chain seq x y z
N ALA A 1 11.35 -7.23 2.78
CA ALA A 1 11.64 -6.05 3.62
C ALA A 1 10.35 -5.27 3.85
N ALA A 2 9.89 -5.18 5.10
CA ALA A 2 8.61 -4.57 5.48
C ALA A 2 8.77 -3.36 6.42
N ALA A 3 9.97 -3.05 6.87
CA ALA A 3 10.24 -1.90 7.73
C ALA A 3 10.11 -0.60 6.93
N ALA A 4 9.07 0.20 7.24
CA ALA A 4 8.81 1.43 6.52
C ALA A 4 7.92 2.39 7.31
N LEU A 5 8.03 3.69 7.05
CA LEU A 5 7.06 4.69 7.45
C LEU A 5 5.92 4.73 6.42
N LYS A 6 4.67 4.60 6.88
CA LYS A 6 3.49 4.48 6.00
C LYS A 6 2.45 5.59 6.17
N GLN A 7 2.54 6.40 7.22
CA GLN A 7 1.54 7.43 7.52
C GLN A 7 1.82 8.69 6.70
N VAL A 8 0.89 9.07 5.83
CA VAL A 8 1.05 10.24 4.96
C VAL A 8 1.29 11.53 5.78
N PRO A 9 0.49 11.87 6.81
CA PRO A 9 0.72 13.11 7.56
C PRO A 9 2.09 13.16 8.25
N SER A 10 2.55 12.05 8.84
CA SER A 10 3.85 12.00 9.51
C SER A 10 5.00 12.14 8.50
N CYS A 11 4.88 11.52 7.32
CA CYS A 11 5.91 11.63 6.28
C CYS A 11 5.95 13.03 5.66
N GLU A 12 4.80 13.71 5.52
CA GLU A 12 4.75 15.11 5.07
C GLU A 12 5.43 16.04 6.09
N PHE A 13 5.22 15.78 7.37
CA PHE A 13 5.83 16.59 8.43
C PHE A 13 7.32 16.32 8.59
N PHE A 14 7.75 15.05 8.43
CA PHE A 14 9.14 14.60 8.56
C PHE A 14 9.63 13.87 7.30
N PRO A 15 9.78 14.55 6.13
CA PRO A 15 10.11 13.89 4.87
C PRO A 15 11.52 13.27 4.89
N MET A 16 12.45 13.81 5.66
CA MET A 16 13.78 13.20 5.81
C MET A 16 13.72 11.86 6.53
N GLU A 17 12.89 11.71 7.57
CA GLU A 17 12.70 10.43 8.24
C GLU A 17 12.09 9.38 7.30
N ALA A 18 11.14 9.80 6.44
CA ALA A 18 10.60 8.93 5.40
C ALA A 18 11.70 8.49 4.40
N THR A 19 12.58 9.39 4.01
CA THR A 19 13.70 9.09 3.10
C THR A 19 14.72 8.16 3.77
N LEU A 20 15.13 8.47 4.99
CA LEU A 20 16.10 7.65 5.74
C LEU A 20 15.58 6.23 5.97
N THR A 21 14.31 6.08 6.36
CA THR A 21 13.72 4.78 6.66
C THR A 21 13.35 4.02 5.38
N ASN A 22 12.58 4.64 4.48
CA ASN A 22 12.02 3.94 3.34
C ASN A 22 13.06 3.71 2.23
N VAL A 23 13.93 4.67 1.99
CA VAL A 23 14.90 4.60 0.88
C VAL A 23 16.24 4.05 1.37
N LEU A 24 16.93 4.76 2.28
CA LEU A 24 18.25 4.35 2.74
C LEU A 24 18.18 3.08 3.58
N GLY A 25 17.16 2.94 4.45
CA GLY A 25 16.93 1.72 5.23
C GLY A 25 16.73 0.51 4.32
N THR A 26 15.93 0.63 3.26
CA THR A 26 15.77 -0.45 2.27
C THR A 26 17.08 -0.75 1.55
N ASN A 27 17.82 0.27 1.09
CA ASN A 27 19.13 0.05 0.46
C ASN A 27 20.11 -0.71 1.38
N ASN A 28 20.18 -0.36 2.66
CA ASN A 28 21.02 -1.05 3.64
C ASN A 28 20.59 -2.52 3.82
N VAL A 29 19.29 -2.80 3.89
CA VAL A 29 18.78 -4.19 3.94
C VAL A 29 19.17 -4.97 2.70
N LEU A 30 19.06 -4.36 1.51
CA LEU A 30 19.44 -5.01 0.24
C LEU A 30 20.92 -5.30 0.17
N LEU A 31 21.78 -4.35 0.55
CA LEU A 31 23.24 -4.55 0.59
C LEU A 31 23.62 -5.68 1.55
N SER A 32 23.06 -5.69 2.75
CA SER A 32 23.31 -6.75 3.72
C SER A 32 22.79 -8.11 3.24
N ALA A 33 21.63 -8.15 2.60
CA ALA A 33 21.09 -9.39 2.04
C ALA A 33 21.97 -9.97 0.91
N ILE A 34 22.52 -9.11 0.06
CA ILE A 34 23.46 -9.51 -1.00
C ILE A 34 24.75 -10.05 -0.40
N GLU A 35 25.33 -9.31 0.57
CA GLU A 35 26.56 -9.71 1.25
C GLU A 35 26.45 -11.09 1.92
N HIS A 36 25.27 -11.38 2.51
CA HIS A 36 25.01 -12.64 3.21
C HIS A 36 24.31 -13.70 2.33
N GLU A 37 24.28 -13.49 1.02
CA GLU A 37 23.72 -14.44 0.04
C GLU A 37 22.28 -14.89 0.38
N VAL A 38 21.44 -13.98 0.87
CA VAL A 38 20.01 -14.25 1.12
C VAL A 38 19.33 -14.55 -0.22
N LYS A 39 18.73 -15.74 -0.34
CA LYS A 39 18.20 -16.22 -1.63
C LYS A 39 17.17 -15.29 -2.25
N ASN A 40 16.17 -14.87 -1.47
CA ASN A 40 15.08 -14.05 -1.99
C ASN A 40 14.80 -12.87 -1.05
N VAL A 41 14.70 -11.67 -1.60
CA VAL A 41 14.30 -10.46 -0.90
C VAL A 41 13.12 -9.81 -1.62
N VAL A 42 11.98 -9.74 -0.94
CA VAL A 42 10.79 -9.03 -1.44
C VAL A 42 10.66 -7.70 -0.70
N VAL A 43 10.61 -6.61 -1.44
CA VAL A 43 10.42 -5.25 -0.91
C VAL A 43 8.95 -4.85 -1.02
N LEU A 44 8.32 -4.51 0.10
CA LEU A 44 6.90 -4.20 0.12
C LEU A 44 6.64 -2.72 -0.19
N SER A 45 5.83 -2.47 -1.23
CA SER A 45 5.42 -1.14 -1.66
C SER A 45 3.91 -0.94 -1.58
N THR A 46 3.39 0.06 -2.25
CA THR A 46 2.00 0.53 -2.15
C THR A 46 1.56 1.20 -3.46
N ASP A 47 0.26 1.21 -3.73
CA ASP A 47 -0.38 2.00 -4.79
C ASP A 47 0.02 3.49 -4.79
N LYS A 48 0.35 4.02 -3.61
CA LYS A 48 0.78 5.43 -3.47
C LYS A 48 2.16 5.73 -4.07
N ALA A 49 2.92 4.69 -4.43
CA ALA A 49 4.16 4.81 -5.19
C ALA A 49 3.93 5.05 -6.71
N ALA A 50 2.74 4.70 -7.23
CA ALA A 50 2.35 5.02 -8.60
C ALA A 50 1.83 6.45 -8.70
N TYR A 51 2.43 7.29 -9.54
CA TYR A 51 2.15 8.74 -9.64
C TYR A 51 2.08 9.43 -8.26
N PRO A 52 3.16 9.42 -7.47
CA PRO A 52 3.14 9.87 -6.08
C PRO A 52 2.94 11.39 -5.98
N ILE A 53 2.14 11.83 -5.01
CA ILE A 53 1.88 13.25 -4.75
C ILE A 53 2.26 13.71 -3.33
N ASN A 54 2.73 12.80 -2.49
CA ASN A 54 3.10 13.08 -1.11
C ASN A 54 4.45 12.43 -0.75
N ALA A 55 5.10 12.90 0.32
CA ALA A 55 6.42 12.45 0.74
C ALA A 55 6.49 10.93 0.99
N MET A 56 5.42 10.35 1.55
CA MET A 56 5.35 8.90 1.75
C MET A 56 5.37 8.16 0.41
N GLY A 57 4.49 8.54 -0.54
CA GLY A 57 4.43 7.94 -1.87
C GLY A 57 5.72 8.14 -2.66
N ILE A 58 6.31 9.36 -2.61
CA ILE A 58 7.60 9.67 -3.27
C ILE A 58 8.72 8.80 -2.71
N SER A 59 8.84 8.67 -1.38
CA SER A 59 9.86 7.82 -0.76
C SER A 59 9.67 6.34 -1.11
N LYS A 60 8.42 5.86 -1.21
CA LYS A 60 8.11 4.50 -1.64
C LYS A 60 8.41 4.28 -3.12
N ALA A 61 8.11 5.24 -3.98
CA ALA A 61 8.46 5.16 -5.41
C ALA A 61 9.98 5.11 -5.60
N LEU A 62 10.73 5.93 -4.87
CA LEU A 62 12.19 5.89 -4.93
C LEU A 62 12.75 4.57 -4.35
N MET A 63 12.18 4.06 -3.27
CA MET A 63 12.50 2.75 -2.71
C MET A 63 12.33 1.62 -3.74
N GLU A 64 11.22 1.60 -4.51
CA GLU A 64 11.03 0.64 -5.61
C GLU A 64 12.13 0.77 -6.67
N LYS A 65 12.46 1.99 -7.08
CA LYS A 65 13.55 2.22 -8.06
C LYS A 65 14.90 1.71 -7.57
N VAL A 66 15.23 1.93 -6.31
CA VAL A 66 16.46 1.41 -5.68
C VAL A 66 16.46 -0.13 -5.69
N ALA A 67 15.36 -0.77 -5.28
CA ALA A 67 15.27 -2.22 -5.25
C ALA A 67 15.35 -2.85 -6.65
N ILE A 68 14.61 -2.31 -7.62
CA ILE A 68 14.63 -2.76 -9.02
C ILE A 68 16.02 -2.58 -9.64
N ALA A 69 16.67 -1.45 -9.40
CA ALA A 69 18.04 -1.21 -9.90
C ALA A 69 19.02 -2.21 -9.31
N LYS A 70 18.97 -2.46 -8.00
CA LYS A 70 19.83 -3.47 -7.34
C LYS A 70 19.60 -4.89 -7.90
N GLY A 71 18.36 -5.30 -8.10
CA GLY A 71 18.06 -6.59 -8.75
C GLY A 71 18.70 -6.69 -10.14
N ARG A 72 18.57 -5.64 -10.97
CA ARG A 72 19.14 -5.61 -12.31
C ARG A 72 20.69 -5.61 -12.31
N GLU A 73 21.32 -4.90 -11.38
CA GLU A 73 22.78 -4.89 -11.22
C GLU A 73 23.36 -6.28 -10.92
N LEU A 74 22.62 -7.11 -10.18
CA LEU A 74 23.05 -8.45 -9.80
C LEU A 74 23.11 -9.43 -11.00
N GLY A 75 22.24 -9.24 -11.97
CA GLY A 75 22.16 -10.11 -13.16
C GLY A 75 21.56 -11.50 -12.88
N PRO A 76 21.47 -12.35 -13.92
CA PRO A 76 20.71 -13.61 -13.86
C PRO A 76 21.41 -14.73 -13.04
N ASN A 77 22.71 -14.64 -12.81
CA ASN A 77 23.49 -15.66 -12.09
C ASN A 77 23.72 -15.29 -10.61
N ALA A 78 23.02 -14.29 -10.09
CA ALA A 78 23.15 -13.88 -8.72
C ALA A 78 22.58 -14.92 -7.75
N LYS A 79 23.20 -15.05 -6.57
CA LYS A 79 22.67 -15.89 -5.49
C LYS A 79 21.45 -15.28 -4.78
N THR A 80 21.27 -13.98 -4.92
CA THR A 80 20.20 -13.19 -4.32
C THR A 80 19.23 -12.70 -5.40
N THR A 81 17.97 -12.99 -5.26
CA THR A 81 16.88 -12.42 -6.07
C THR A 81 16.21 -11.28 -5.31
N ILE A 82 16.07 -10.13 -5.97
CA ILE A 82 15.42 -8.94 -5.40
C ILE A 82 14.24 -8.54 -6.29
N CYS A 83 13.04 -8.57 -5.72
CA CYS A 83 11.82 -8.10 -6.38
C CYS A 83 10.97 -7.24 -5.44
N CYS A 84 9.93 -6.62 -5.98
CA CYS A 84 9.00 -5.77 -5.23
C CYS A 84 7.58 -6.30 -5.36
N THR A 85 6.74 -6.00 -4.35
CA THR A 85 5.28 -6.11 -4.45
C THR A 85 4.65 -4.75 -4.24
N ARG A 86 3.60 -4.43 -5.00
CA ARG A 86 2.79 -3.22 -4.85
C ARG A 86 1.33 -3.61 -4.74
N TYR A 87 0.65 -3.14 -3.70
CA TYR A 87 -0.75 -3.41 -3.45
C TYR A 87 -1.48 -2.20 -2.86
N GLY A 88 -2.80 -2.26 -2.89
CA GLY A 88 -3.69 -1.22 -2.39
C GLY A 88 -3.80 -1.18 -0.87
N ASN A 89 -4.96 -0.76 -0.39
CA ASN A 89 -5.23 -0.67 1.03
C ASN A 89 -5.59 -2.05 1.59
N VAL A 90 -4.78 -2.54 2.53
CA VAL A 90 -5.13 -3.76 3.29
C VAL A 90 -6.23 -3.41 4.28
N MET A 91 -7.41 -4.04 4.12
CA MET A 91 -8.59 -3.81 4.95
C MET A 91 -8.31 -4.03 6.42
N ALA A 92 -8.90 -3.19 7.27
CA ALA A 92 -8.77 -3.24 8.72
C ALA A 92 -7.34 -3.21 9.28
N SER A 93 -6.35 -2.81 8.47
CA SER A 93 -4.97 -2.64 8.94
C SER A 93 -4.87 -1.53 9.99
N ARG A 94 -3.92 -1.65 10.92
CA ARG A 94 -3.70 -0.68 12.01
C ARG A 94 -3.55 0.75 11.48
N GLY A 95 -4.34 1.67 12.03
CA GLY A 95 -4.35 3.08 11.63
C GLY A 95 -5.00 3.35 10.28
N SER A 96 -5.78 2.40 9.74
CA SER A 96 -6.59 2.59 8.53
C SER A 96 -8.00 3.08 8.85
N VAL A 97 -8.74 3.43 7.82
CA VAL A 97 -10.05 4.07 7.93
C VAL A 97 -11.12 3.16 8.55
N ILE A 98 -11.10 1.85 8.25
CA ILE A 98 -12.11 0.91 8.77
C ILE A 98 -12.10 0.82 10.30
N PRO A 99 -10.96 0.58 10.98
CA PRO A 99 -10.92 0.61 12.45
C PRO A 99 -11.37 1.95 13.05
N LEU A 100 -11.01 3.08 12.42
CA LEU A 100 -11.47 4.40 12.86
C LEU A 100 -13.00 4.52 12.79
N TRP A 101 -13.62 4.07 11.71
CA TRP A 101 -15.06 4.14 11.53
C TRP A 101 -15.80 3.21 12.49
N VAL A 102 -15.25 2.03 12.76
CA VAL A 102 -15.80 1.11 13.78
C VAL A 102 -15.80 1.78 15.15
N GLU A 103 -14.66 2.37 15.55
CA GLU A 103 -14.56 3.10 16.80
C GLU A 103 -15.55 4.27 16.89
N GLN A 104 -15.73 5.02 15.81
CA GLN A 104 -16.71 6.11 15.74
C GLN A 104 -18.13 5.59 15.94
N MET A 105 -18.53 4.50 15.27
CA MET A 105 -19.85 3.89 15.44
C MET A 105 -20.07 3.38 16.88
N GLU A 106 -19.08 2.72 17.48
CA GLU A 106 -19.16 2.24 18.87
C GLU A 106 -19.33 3.38 19.87
N GLN A 107 -18.70 4.52 19.61
CA GLN A 107 -18.83 5.74 20.42
C GLN A 107 -20.12 6.54 20.11
N GLY A 108 -20.96 6.09 19.21
CA GLY A 108 -22.17 6.81 18.78
C GLY A 108 -21.88 8.12 18.03
N LYS A 109 -20.69 8.23 17.42
CA LYS A 109 -20.25 9.36 16.61
C LYS A 109 -20.51 9.11 15.13
N PRO A 110 -20.68 10.16 14.30
CA PRO A 110 -20.76 9.99 12.86
C PRO A 110 -19.46 9.42 12.29
N ILE A 111 -19.59 8.57 11.25
CA ILE A 111 -18.48 8.16 10.40
C ILE A 111 -17.96 9.38 9.65
N THR A 112 -16.67 9.65 9.73
CA THR A 112 -16.05 10.77 9.01
C THR A 112 -15.36 10.30 7.74
N ILE A 113 -15.71 10.90 6.59
CA ILE A 113 -15.08 10.67 5.28
C ILE A 113 -14.52 11.98 4.74
N THR A 114 -13.42 11.91 4.01
CA THR A 114 -12.75 13.11 3.44
C THR A 114 -13.44 13.59 2.17
N ASP A 115 -13.69 12.70 1.23
CA ASP A 115 -14.44 12.95 -0.01
C ASP A 115 -15.17 11.66 -0.39
N PRO A 116 -16.50 11.68 -0.59
CA PRO A 116 -17.29 10.47 -0.92
C PRO A 116 -16.85 9.79 -2.21
N ASN A 117 -16.36 10.55 -3.20
CA ASN A 117 -15.95 10.06 -4.51
C ASN A 117 -14.49 9.55 -4.55
N MET A 118 -13.75 9.71 -3.46
CA MET A 118 -12.36 9.25 -3.36
C MET A 118 -12.29 7.74 -3.47
N THR A 119 -11.51 7.22 -4.41
CA THR A 119 -11.41 5.77 -4.65
C THR A 119 -10.22 5.14 -3.94
N ARG A 120 -10.39 3.91 -3.49
CA ARG A 120 -9.34 3.10 -2.88
C ARG A 120 -9.42 1.67 -3.39
N PHE A 121 -8.26 1.10 -3.72
CA PHE A 121 -8.14 -0.34 -3.97
C PHE A 121 -8.14 -1.07 -2.65
N MET A 122 -8.96 -2.10 -2.54
CA MET A 122 -9.16 -2.85 -1.30
C MET A 122 -8.70 -4.29 -1.49
N MET A 123 -8.01 -4.82 -0.48
CA MET A 123 -7.59 -6.21 -0.45
C MET A 123 -7.61 -6.73 1.00
N THR A 124 -7.70 -8.04 1.15
CA THR A 124 -7.60 -8.68 2.45
C THR A 124 -6.12 -8.80 2.89
N LEU A 125 -5.91 -9.13 4.15
CA LEU A 125 -4.56 -9.44 4.63
C LEU A 125 -4.02 -10.72 3.96
N ASP A 126 -4.89 -11.70 3.73
CA ASP A 126 -4.53 -12.96 3.08
C ASP A 126 -4.07 -12.70 1.64
N ASP A 127 -4.81 -11.90 0.85
CA ASP A 127 -4.39 -11.48 -0.49
C ASP A 127 -3.00 -10.82 -0.49
N ALA A 128 -2.75 -9.95 0.50
CA ALA A 128 -1.45 -9.27 0.62
C ALA A 128 -0.32 -10.25 0.94
N VAL A 129 -0.58 -11.24 1.79
CA VAL A 129 0.38 -12.32 2.13
C VAL A 129 0.62 -13.22 0.93
N ASP A 130 -0.44 -13.63 0.22
CA ASP A 130 -0.35 -14.50 -0.95
C ASP A 130 0.47 -13.84 -2.06
N LEU A 131 0.30 -12.54 -2.30
CA LEU A 131 1.14 -11.80 -3.25
C LEU A 131 2.63 -11.84 -2.87
N VAL A 132 2.95 -11.70 -1.58
CA VAL A 132 4.33 -11.79 -1.10
C VAL A 132 4.90 -13.20 -1.28
N ILE A 133 4.12 -14.23 -0.94
CA ILE A 133 4.51 -15.63 -1.14
C ILE A 133 4.72 -15.93 -2.62
N TYR A 134 3.82 -15.44 -3.48
CA TYR A 134 3.95 -15.55 -4.93
C TYR A 134 5.26 -14.93 -5.42
N ALA A 135 5.57 -13.71 -4.97
CA ALA A 135 6.80 -13.02 -5.32
C ALA A 135 8.06 -13.76 -4.82
N PHE A 136 8.01 -14.44 -3.67
CA PHE A 136 9.11 -15.28 -3.19
C PHE A 136 9.36 -16.51 -4.04
N THR A 137 8.31 -17.07 -4.65
CA THR A 137 8.39 -18.32 -5.39
C THR A 137 8.61 -18.14 -6.90
N HIS A 138 8.18 -17.00 -7.45
CA HIS A 138 8.19 -16.74 -8.89
C HIS A 138 8.98 -15.50 -9.31
N GLY A 139 9.47 -14.72 -8.32
CA GLY A 139 10.14 -13.45 -8.62
C GLY A 139 11.51 -13.63 -9.25
N GLU A 140 11.79 -12.79 -10.23
CA GLU A 140 13.11 -12.59 -10.82
C GLU A 140 13.67 -11.23 -10.42
N ASN A 141 14.98 -11.03 -10.68
CA ASN A 141 15.67 -9.80 -10.33
C ASN A 141 15.08 -8.58 -11.07
N GLY A 142 14.55 -7.64 -10.30
CA GLY A 142 13.98 -6.40 -10.81
C GLY A 142 12.50 -6.44 -11.11
N ASP A 143 11.80 -7.54 -10.80
CA ASP A 143 10.35 -7.63 -10.94
C ASP A 143 9.59 -6.75 -9.96
N LEU A 144 8.42 -6.28 -10.41
CA LEU A 144 7.42 -5.61 -9.60
C LEU A 144 6.07 -6.32 -9.78
N PHE A 145 5.65 -7.06 -8.76
CA PHE A 145 4.36 -7.73 -8.74
C PHE A 145 3.27 -6.81 -8.23
N VAL A 146 2.18 -6.74 -8.97
CA VAL A 146 1.02 -5.91 -8.62
C VAL A 146 -0.23 -6.76 -8.69
N GLN A 147 -0.92 -6.90 -7.56
CA GLN A 147 -2.17 -7.65 -7.53
C GLN A 147 -3.32 -6.82 -8.09
N LYS A 148 -4.13 -7.40 -8.97
CA LYS A 148 -5.41 -6.84 -9.37
C LYS A 148 -6.32 -6.79 -8.15
N ALA A 149 -6.83 -5.63 -7.82
CA ALA A 149 -7.71 -5.43 -6.67
C ALA A 149 -8.94 -4.62 -7.05
N PRO A 150 -10.12 -4.93 -6.48
CA PRO A 150 -11.31 -4.12 -6.67
C PRO A 150 -11.11 -2.74 -6.05
N ALA A 151 -11.70 -1.72 -6.69
CA ALA A 151 -11.74 -0.36 -6.16
C ALA A 151 -13.13 -0.05 -5.62
N ALA A 152 -13.20 0.70 -4.54
CA ALA A 152 -14.43 1.24 -3.99
C ALA A 152 -14.26 2.73 -3.68
N THR A 153 -15.35 3.48 -3.78
CA THR A 153 -15.41 4.85 -3.27
C THR A 153 -15.62 4.85 -1.75
N LEU A 154 -15.26 5.94 -1.07
CA LEU A 154 -15.37 6.00 0.39
C LEU A 154 -16.81 5.96 0.88
N ASP A 155 -17.77 6.49 0.13
CA ASP A 155 -19.20 6.39 0.45
C ASP A 155 -19.70 4.95 0.38
N VAL A 156 -19.37 4.23 -0.70
CA VAL A 156 -19.70 2.80 -0.84
C VAL A 156 -19.08 1.97 0.28
N LEU A 157 -17.82 2.24 0.62
CA LEU A 157 -17.14 1.53 1.70
C LEU A 157 -17.77 1.82 3.07
N ALA A 158 -18.14 3.08 3.35
CA ALA A 158 -18.81 3.46 4.60
C ALA A 158 -20.19 2.79 4.71
N GLU A 159 -20.97 2.80 3.64
CA GLU A 159 -22.30 2.17 3.63
C GLU A 159 -22.19 0.64 3.79
N ALA A 160 -21.29 -0.02 3.10
CA ALA A 160 -21.05 -1.45 3.25
C ALA A 160 -20.64 -1.82 4.69
N LEU A 161 -19.81 -0.98 5.35
CA LEU A 161 -19.44 -1.18 6.74
C LEU A 161 -20.65 -1.05 7.67
N LYS A 162 -21.48 0.00 7.52
CA LYS A 162 -22.71 0.19 8.29
C LYS A 162 -23.65 -1.00 8.16
N GLN A 163 -23.91 -1.46 6.94
CA GLN A 163 -24.79 -2.62 6.68
C GLN A 163 -24.22 -3.91 7.29
N THR A 164 -22.92 -4.08 7.27
CA THR A 164 -22.27 -5.26 7.86
C THR A 164 -22.44 -5.26 9.37
N TYR A 165 -22.16 -4.13 10.03
CA TYR A 165 -22.28 -3.99 11.47
C TYR A 165 -23.73 -3.91 11.96
N ALA A 166 -24.66 -3.46 11.13
CA ALA A 166 -26.11 -3.48 11.44
C ALA A 166 -26.64 -4.90 11.66
N LYS A 167 -26.01 -5.93 11.10
CA LYS A 167 -26.35 -7.34 11.37
C LYS A 167 -26.08 -7.74 12.80
N VAL A 168 -25.12 -7.10 13.47
CA VAL A 168 -24.81 -7.32 14.90
C VAL A 168 -25.63 -6.40 15.79
N ASN A 169 -25.75 -5.12 15.42
CA ASN A 169 -26.56 -4.14 16.12
C ASN A 169 -27.20 -3.17 15.09
N PRO A 170 -28.54 -3.22 14.94
CA PRO A 170 -29.27 -2.40 13.96
C PRO A 170 -28.96 -0.90 14.03
N LYS A 171 -28.63 -0.38 15.24
CA LYS A 171 -28.29 1.04 15.47
C LYS A 171 -27.11 1.50 14.61
N TYR A 172 -26.18 0.61 14.29
CA TYR A 172 -25.01 0.98 13.45
C TYR A 172 -25.41 1.29 12.00
N GLY A 173 -26.51 0.71 11.51
CA GLY A 173 -27.07 1.05 10.18
C GLY A 173 -27.55 2.48 10.06
N GLU A 174 -27.93 3.11 11.18
CA GLU A 174 -28.43 4.50 11.25
C GLU A 174 -27.32 5.53 11.46
N THR A 175 -26.06 5.09 11.57
CA THR A 175 -24.93 6.01 11.83
C THR A 175 -24.80 7.02 10.70
N GLU A 176 -24.75 8.30 11.06
CA GLU A 176 -24.55 9.40 10.12
C GLU A 176 -23.17 9.33 9.47
N VAL A 177 -23.07 9.70 8.20
CA VAL A 177 -21.80 9.87 7.48
C VAL A 177 -21.56 11.36 7.30
N LYS A 178 -20.44 11.87 7.83
CA LYS A 178 -20.05 13.28 7.78
C LYS A 178 -18.85 13.49 6.86
N VAL A 179 -18.99 14.34 5.85
CA VAL A 179 -17.89 14.76 4.99
C VAL A 179 -17.07 15.85 5.71
N ILE A 180 -15.77 15.63 5.86
CA ILE A 180 -14.84 16.54 6.57
C ILE A 180 -13.89 17.30 5.65
N GLY A 181 -13.93 17.01 4.33
CA GLY A 181 -13.01 17.58 3.33
C GLY A 181 -11.69 16.83 3.20
N THR A 182 -11.03 17.02 2.06
CA THR A 182 -9.74 16.40 1.75
C THR A 182 -8.62 16.97 2.60
N ARG A 183 -7.64 16.15 2.94
CA ARG A 183 -6.43 16.56 3.66
C ARG A 183 -5.28 16.79 2.68
N HIS A 184 -4.29 17.57 3.12
CA HIS A 184 -3.07 17.75 2.33
C HIS A 184 -2.40 16.39 2.04
N GLY A 185 -1.98 16.20 0.79
CA GLY A 185 -1.30 14.98 0.35
C GLY A 185 -2.19 13.75 0.12
N GLU A 186 -3.52 13.88 0.23
CA GLU A 186 -4.45 12.80 -0.11
C GLU A 186 -4.78 12.79 -1.60
N LYS A 187 -4.60 11.64 -2.25
CA LYS A 187 -5.03 11.41 -3.63
C LYS A 187 -6.53 11.16 -3.70
N LEU A 188 -7.19 11.78 -4.68
CA LEU A 188 -8.60 11.49 -4.99
C LEU A 188 -8.75 10.08 -5.59
N TYR A 189 -7.89 9.75 -6.55
CA TYR A 189 -7.89 8.47 -7.26
C TYR A 189 -6.55 7.78 -7.11
N GLU A 190 -6.55 6.55 -6.65
CA GLU A 190 -5.34 5.74 -6.59
C GLU A 190 -5.08 5.02 -7.91
N THR A 191 -3.81 4.65 -8.13
CA THR A 191 -3.36 3.92 -9.32
C THR A 191 -2.45 2.79 -8.85
N LEU A 192 -2.72 1.55 -9.27
CA LEU A 192 -1.87 0.40 -8.97
C LEU A 192 -0.67 0.33 -9.93
N VAL A 193 -0.92 0.57 -11.21
CA VAL A 193 0.08 0.47 -12.28
C VAL A 193 0.02 1.73 -13.14
N THR A 194 1.15 2.35 -13.40
CA THR A 194 1.21 3.54 -14.27
C THR A 194 1.00 3.15 -15.74
N ARG A 195 0.69 4.13 -16.60
CA ARG A 195 0.56 3.90 -18.05
C ARG A 195 1.82 3.30 -18.66
N GLU A 196 2.97 3.79 -18.23
CA GLU A 196 4.29 3.38 -18.70
C GLU A 196 4.62 1.95 -18.26
N GLU A 197 4.20 1.57 -17.05
CA GLU A 197 4.32 0.20 -16.55
C GLU A 197 3.38 -0.74 -17.29
N MET A 198 2.11 -0.35 -17.52
CA MET A 198 1.13 -1.14 -18.26
C MET A 198 1.58 -1.50 -19.67
N ALA A 199 2.35 -0.63 -20.34
CA ALA A 199 2.87 -0.89 -21.67
C ALA A 199 3.85 -2.09 -21.71
N LYS A 200 4.40 -2.50 -20.56
CA LYS A 200 5.37 -3.59 -20.43
C LYS A 200 4.91 -4.68 -19.46
N ALA A 201 3.72 -4.53 -18.88
CA ALA A 201 3.19 -5.47 -17.90
C ALA A 201 2.80 -6.79 -18.59
N ILE A 202 3.06 -7.87 -17.88
CA ILE A 202 2.59 -9.22 -18.24
C ILE A 202 1.43 -9.54 -17.32
N ASP A 203 0.29 -9.88 -17.91
CA ASP A 203 -0.88 -10.34 -17.15
C ASP A 203 -0.68 -11.82 -16.79
N MET A 204 -0.63 -12.10 -15.49
CA MET A 204 -0.35 -13.43 -14.96
C MET A 204 -1.63 -14.20 -14.58
N GLY A 205 -2.81 -13.62 -14.83
CA GLY A 205 -4.11 -14.22 -14.51
C GLY A 205 -4.92 -13.48 -13.45
#